data_091781d219cdc8d5b1902a777ca4ed24
#
_entry.id   091781d219cdc8d5b1902a777ca4ed24
#
_cell.length_a   1.000
_cell.length_b   1.000
_cell.length_c   1.000
_cell.angle_alpha   90.00
_cell.angle_beta   90.00
_cell.angle_gamma   90.00
#
_symmetry.space_group_name_H-M   'P 1'
#
loop_
_entity.id
_entity.type
_entity.pdbx_description
1 polymer ?
#
loop_
_entity_poly.entity_id
_entity_poly.type
_entity_poly.pdbx_seq_one_letter_code
_entity_poly.pdbx_strand_id
1 'polypeptide(L)'
;MNTKIIFFFLIVLSVGFLSCSDTVDNSVTFQNLASNNVYVNFRGSRVEVPSGSIVTLKEIDKGEFEYETIYEIPIGTTSSSVEGEGAGTIIMDAGIKVLFIYTSTFIENAYTLYVSVTTSEDQTVVEDPNPVGP
;
A
#
# COMPACT_ATOMS: atom_id res chain seq x y z
N MET A 1 -15.59 -28.47 43.99
CA MET A 1 -14.88 -29.11 42.95
C MET A 1 -15.06 -28.41 41.61
N ASN A 2 -16.27 -28.28 41.19
CA ASN A 2 -16.52 -27.68 39.91
C ASN A 2 -16.21 -26.19 39.86
N THR A 3 -16.25 -25.54 40.99
CA THR A 3 -15.98 -24.13 41.05
C THR A 3 -14.54 -23.79 40.65
N LYS A 4 -13.60 -24.69 40.94
CA LYS A 4 -12.23 -24.47 40.57
C LYS A 4 -12.04 -24.52 39.04
N ILE A 5 -12.76 -25.43 38.42
CA ILE A 5 -12.67 -25.56 36.98
C ILE A 5 -13.25 -24.33 36.28
N ILE A 6 -14.39 -23.87 36.79
CA ILE A 6 -15.05 -22.70 36.25
C ILE A 6 -14.14 -21.45 36.37
N PHE A 7 -13.50 -21.34 37.51
CA PHE A 7 -12.60 -20.21 37.77
C PHE A 7 -11.43 -20.20 36.78
N PHE A 8 -10.85 -21.37 36.56
CA PHE A 8 -9.76 -21.50 35.63
C PHE A 8 -10.19 -21.14 34.23
N PHE A 9 -11.38 -21.53 33.85
CA PHE A 9 -11.90 -21.22 32.52
C PHE A 9 -12.05 -19.72 32.32
N LEU A 10 -12.49 -19.00 33.33
CA LEU A 10 -12.66 -17.56 33.24
C LEU A 10 -11.34 -16.85 33.06
N ILE A 11 -10.29 -17.33 33.71
CA ILE A 11 -8.98 -16.73 33.58
C ILE A 11 -8.46 -16.85 32.15
N VAL A 12 -8.63 -18.02 31.57
CA VAL A 12 -8.18 -18.25 30.19
C VAL A 12 -8.91 -17.33 29.23
N LEU A 13 -10.19 -17.15 29.47
CA LEU A 13 -10.98 -16.30 28.59
C LEU A 13 -10.53 -14.84 28.63
N SER A 14 -10.20 -14.34 29.81
CA SER A 14 -9.79 -12.96 29.94
C SER A 14 -8.45 -12.68 29.25
N VAL A 15 -7.55 -13.65 29.28
CA VAL A 15 -6.28 -13.49 28.61
C VAL A 15 -6.48 -13.38 27.10
N GLY A 16 -7.45 -14.11 26.56
CA GLY A 16 -7.70 -14.06 25.14
C GLY A 16 -8.10 -12.70 24.64
N PHE A 17 -8.75 -11.90 25.44
CA PHE A 17 -9.16 -10.56 25.02
C PHE A 17 -8.00 -9.60 24.87
N LEU A 18 -6.95 -9.79 25.65
CA LEU A 18 -5.83 -8.86 25.63
C LEU A 18 -5.05 -8.92 24.34
N SER A 19 -5.08 -10.05 23.65
CA SER A 19 -4.31 -10.21 22.43
C SER A 19 -4.95 -9.51 21.22
N CYS A 20 -6.15 -8.99 21.36
CA CYS A 20 -6.88 -8.39 20.25
C CYS A 20 -6.72 -6.88 20.17
N SER A 21 -5.94 -6.28 21.05
CA SER A 21 -5.90 -4.83 21.16
C SER A 21 -4.88 -4.16 20.25
N ASP A 22 -3.99 -4.92 19.65
CA ASP A 22 -2.92 -4.33 18.84
C ASP A 22 -3.33 -4.33 17.38
N THR A 23 -3.67 -3.16 16.87
CA THR A 23 -3.93 -2.97 15.46
C THR A 23 -2.90 -2.04 14.89
N VAL A 24 -2.54 -2.24 13.64
CA VAL A 24 -1.57 -1.44 12.94
C VAL A 24 -2.32 -0.64 11.88
N ASP A 25 -2.22 0.69 11.96
CA ASP A 25 -2.93 1.57 11.05
C ASP A 25 -2.03 1.94 9.88
N ASN A 26 -1.51 0.92 9.22
CA ASN A 26 -0.68 1.10 8.03
C ASN A 26 -1.51 0.86 6.79
N SER A 27 -1.22 1.60 5.75
CA SER A 27 -1.91 1.41 4.48
C SER A 27 -0.98 1.69 3.31
N VAL A 28 -1.30 1.06 2.18
CA VAL A 28 -0.62 1.30 0.91
C VAL A 28 -1.71 1.57 -0.11
N THR A 29 -1.59 2.71 -0.79
CA THR A 29 -2.54 3.12 -1.81
C THR A 29 -1.84 3.17 -3.14
N PHE A 30 -2.49 2.62 -4.16
CA PHE A 30 -2.00 2.65 -5.54
C PHE A 30 -2.99 3.45 -6.36
N GLN A 31 -2.52 4.54 -6.95
CA GLN A 31 -3.35 5.40 -7.80
C GLN A 31 -2.81 5.34 -9.21
N ASN A 32 -3.59 4.84 -10.13
CA ASN A 32 -3.15 4.66 -11.51
C ASN A 32 -3.74 5.74 -12.41
N LEU A 33 -2.93 6.74 -12.73
CA LEU A 33 -3.27 7.79 -13.66
C LEU A 33 -2.70 7.50 -15.05
N ALA A 34 -2.05 6.35 -15.22
CA ALA A 34 -1.49 5.97 -16.51
C ALA A 34 -2.60 5.51 -17.44
N SER A 35 -2.29 5.43 -18.72
CA SER A 35 -3.29 5.09 -19.71
C SER A 35 -3.64 3.60 -19.73
N ASN A 36 -2.80 2.75 -19.15
CA ASN A 36 -2.97 1.31 -19.18
C ASN A 36 -2.96 0.75 -17.78
N ASN A 37 -3.36 -0.52 -17.65
CA ASN A 37 -3.43 -1.17 -16.35
C ASN A 37 -2.04 -1.43 -15.80
N VAL A 38 -1.94 -1.41 -14.48
CA VAL A 38 -0.71 -1.67 -13.74
C VAL A 38 -0.98 -2.80 -12.76
N TYR A 39 0.00 -3.65 -12.58
CA TYR A 39 -0.07 -4.76 -11.64
C TYR A 39 1.12 -4.65 -10.72
N VAL A 40 0.87 -4.77 -9.42
CA VAL A 40 1.94 -4.65 -8.43
C VAL A 40 2.03 -5.97 -7.67
N ASN A 41 3.19 -6.59 -7.72
CA ASN A 41 3.45 -7.74 -6.85
C ASN A 41 3.86 -7.19 -5.50
N PHE A 42 3.07 -7.47 -4.49
CA PHE A 42 3.26 -6.93 -3.16
C PHE A 42 2.86 -7.99 -2.14
N ARG A 43 3.77 -8.30 -1.23
CA ARG A 43 3.55 -9.30 -0.18
C ARG A 43 3.18 -10.66 -0.79
N GLY A 44 3.81 -11.01 -1.90
CA GLY A 44 3.55 -12.29 -2.53
C GLY A 44 2.24 -12.38 -3.28
N SER A 45 1.51 -11.29 -3.41
CA SER A 45 0.24 -11.25 -4.13
C SER A 45 0.30 -10.20 -5.22
N ARG A 46 -0.46 -10.42 -6.29
CA ARG A 46 -0.55 -9.46 -7.38
C ARG A 46 -1.77 -8.57 -7.14
N VAL A 47 -1.54 -7.28 -7.11
CA VAL A 47 -2.59 -6.27 -6.97
C VAL A 47 -2.83 -5.67 -8.34
N GLU A 48 -4.04 -5.77 -8.83
CA GLU A 48 -4.41 -5.17 -10.11
C GLU A 48 -4.90 -3.75 -9.87
N VAL A 49 -4.31 -2.79 -10.58
CA VAL A 49 -4.69 -1.37 -10.47
C VAL A 49 -5.10 -0.91 -11.87
N PRO A 50 -6.37 -1.02 -12.21
CA PRO A 50 -6.83 -0.60 -13.55
C PRO A 50 -6.59 0.88 -13.78
N SER A 51 -6.45 1.24 -15.05
CA SER A 51 -6.25 2.64 -15.42
C SER A 51 -7.39 3.49 -14.86
N GLY A 52 -7.02 4.59 -14.21
CA GLY A 52 -7.99 5.52 -13.64
C GLY A 52 -8.52 5.12 -12.27
N SER A 53 -8.02 4.05 -11.67
CA SER A 53 -8.55 3.57 -10.40
C SER A 53 -7.58 3.79 -9.25
N ILE A 54 -8.09 3.65 -8.05
CA ILE A 54 -7.34 3.73 -6.80
C ILE A 54 -7.63 2.46 -6.02
N VAL A 55 -6.57 1.79 -5.58
CA VAL A 55 -6.67 0.58 -4.77
C VAL A 55 -5.91 0.81 -3.47
N THR A 56 -6.55 0.57 -2.33
CA THR A 56 -5.93 0.75 -1.03
C THR A 56 -5.93 -0.56 -0.28
N LEU A 57 -4.75 -0.92 0.23
CA LEU A 57 -4.58 -2.06 1.13
C LEU A 57 -4.39 -1.52 2.53
N LYS A 58 -5.19 -2.01 3.47
CA LYS A 58 -5.19 -1.53 4.85
C LYS A 58 -4.64 -2.57 5.78
N GLU A 59 -4.30 -2.13 6.98
CA GLU A 59 -3.87 -3.03 8.04
C GLU A 59 -2.65 -3.85 7.63
N ILE A 60 -1.66 -3.15 7.07
CA ILE A 60 -0.42 -3.79 6.67
C ILE A 60 0.44 -3.95 7.91
N ASP A 61 0.95 -5.16 8.12
CA ASP A 61 1.84 -5.43 9.26
C ASP A 61 3.09 -4.58 9.18
N LYS A 62 3.72 -4.39 10.31
CA LYS A 62 5.04 -3.78 10.34
C LYS A 62 6.04 -4.73 9.69
N GLY A 63 7.04 -4.17 9.03
CA GLY A 63 8.07 -4.97 8.39
C GLY A 63 8.55 -4.35 7.11
N GLU A 64 9.34 -5.11 6.39
CA GLU A 64 9.86 -4.73 5.08
C GLU A 64 9.17 -5.56 4.01
N PHE A 65 8.73 -4.90 2.97
CA PHE A 65 8.00 -5.56 1.89
C PHE A 65 8.58 -5.14 0.57
N GLU A 66 8.96 -6.11 -0.25
CA GLU A 66 9.42 -5.85 -1.60
C GLU A 66 8.21 -5.71 -2.53
N TYR A 67 8.37 -4.87 -3.53
CA TYR A 67 7.33 -4.73 -4.55
C TYR A 67 7.97 -4.64 -5.93
N GLU A 68 7.18 -5.03 -6.92
CA GLU A 68 7.59 -4.95 -8.31
C GLU A 68 6.39 -4.58 -9.15
N THR A 69 6.58 -3.65 -10.08
CA THR A 69 5.51 -3.16 -10.94
C THR A 69 5.59 -3.84 -12.30
N ILE A 70 4.45 -4.33 -12.76
CA ILE A 70 4.27 -4.88 -14.10
C ILE A 70 3.15 -4.06 -14.73
N TYR A 71 3.25 -3.80 -16.04
CA TYR A 71 2.28 -2.93 -16.69
C TYR A 71 1.98 -3.39 -18.09
N GLU A 72 0.80 -3.00 -18.57
CA GLU A 72 0.39 -3.24 -19.95
C GLU A 72 0.83 -2.07 -20.81
N ILE A 73 1.07 -2.36 -22.07
CA ILE A 73 1.50 -1.34 -23.02
C ILE A 73 0.46 -1.21 -24.11
N PRO A 74 0.33 -0.03 -24.71
CA PRO A 74 -0.63 0.16 -25.81
C PRO A 74 -0.24 -0.63 -27.05
N ILE A 75 -1.24 -0.91 -27.87
CA ILE A 75 -0.99 -1.52 -29.16
C ILE A 75 -0.17 -0.56 -29.99
N GLY A 76 0.86 -1.09 -30.68
CA GLY A 76 1.72 -0.28 -31.49
C GLY A 76 2.98 0.20 -30.78
N THR A 77 3.15 -0.23 -29.52
CA THR A 77 4.35 0.14 -28.75
C THR A 77 5.56 -0.56 -29.35
N THR A 78 6.59 0.22 -29.66
CA THR A 78 7.85 -0.31 -30.15
C THR A 78 8.91 -0.40 -29.05
N SER A 79 8.78 0.42 -27.99
CA SER A 79 9.67 0.34 -26.85
C SER A 79 8.91 0.76 -25.60
N SER A 80 9.35 0.26 -24.46
CA SER A 80 8.73 0.63 -23.19
C SER A 80 9.78 0.67 -22.11
N SER A 81 9.52 1.51 -21.10
CA SER A 81 10.43 1.64 -19.98
C SER A 81 9.65 2.12 -18.75
N VAL A 82 10.28 1.92 -17.59
CA VAL A 82 9.77 2.41 -16.31
C VAL A 82 10.77 3.42 -15.78
N GLU A 83 10.26 4.58 -15.37
CA GLU A 83 11.06 5.61 -14.73
C GLU A 83 10.60 5.78 -13.30
N GLY A 84 11.56 6.02 -12.41
CA GLY A 84 11.26 6.22 -11.00
C GLY A 84 11.30 4.92 -10.22
N GLU A 85 10.37 4.77 -9.30
CA GLU A 85 10.46 3.71 -8.29
C GLU A 85 9.55 2.54 -8.63
N GLY A 86 9.77 1.94 -9.79
CA GLY A 86 8.95 0.81 -10.24
C GLY A 86 9.13 -0.46 -9.43
N ALA A 87 10.24 -0.61 -8.75
CA ALA A 87 10.50 -1.76 -7.89
C ALA A 87 11.33 -1.29 -6.72
N GLY A 88 11.21 -1.96 -5.59
CA GLY A 88 11.96 -1.60 -4.41
C GLY A 88 11.43 -2.25 -3.16
N THR A 89 11.74 -1.64 -2.03
CA THR A 89 11.35 -2.13 -0.72
C THR A 89 10.68 -1.01 0.05
N ILE A 90 9.56 -1.34 0.69
CA ILE A 90 8.85 -0.43 1.57
C ILE A 90 9.08 -0.88 3.00
N ILE A 91 9.43 0.08 3.86
CA ILE A 91 9.58 -0.19 5.29
C ILE A 91 8.35 0.38 5.99
N MET A 92 7.60 -0.51 6.65
CA MET A 92 6.37 -0.14 7.33
C MET A 92 6.58 -0.21 8.83
N ASP A 93 6.68 0.94 9.46
CA ASP A 93 6.55 1.06 10.90
C ASP A 93 5.09 1.32 11.23
N ALA A 94 4.76 1.50 12.50
CA ALA A 94 3.37 1.75 12.88
C ALA A 94 2.93 3.13 12.39
N GLY A 95 1.75 3.20 11.80
CA GLY A 95 1.15 4.46 11.38
C GLY A 95 1.66 5.00 10.06
N ILE A 96 2.25 4.15 9.24
CA ILE A 96 2.83 4.57 7.96
C ILE A 96 1.79 4.44 6.85
N LYS A 97 1.70 5.46 6.01
CA LYS A 97 0.85 5.44 4.83
C LYS A 97 1.73 5.68 3.61
N VAL A 98 1.62 4.78 2.64
CA VAL A 98 2.43 4.84 1.43
C VAL A 98 1.51 5.06 0.25
N LEU A 99 1.90 5.97 -0.63
CA LEU A 99 1.12 6.28 -1.83
C LEU A 99 1.99 6.06 -3.06
N PHE A 100 1.51 5.19 -3.94
CA PHE A 100 2.08 4.97 -5.26
C PHE A 100 1.24 5.73 -6.28
N ILE A 101 1.89 6.51 -7.12
CA ILE A 101 1.22 7.20 -8.23
C ILE A 101 1.89 6.79 -9.52
N TYR A 102 1.06 6.31 -10.45
CA TYR A 102 1.51 5.89 -11.78
C TYR A 102 0.98 6.87 -12.81
N THR A 103 1.88 7.35 -13.66
CA THR A 103 1.52 8.16 -14.82
C THR A 103 2.26 7.61 -16.01
N SER A 104 1.86 8.00 -17.21
CA SER A 104 2.49 7.47 -18.41
C SER A 104 2.52 8.48 -19.51
N THR A 105 3.44 8.27 -20.45
CA THR A 105 3.49 8.97 -21.73
C THR A 105 3.60 7.95 -22.84
N PHE A 106 3.07 8.31 -24.01
CA PHE A 106 3.16 7.46 -25.20
C PHE A 106 3.54 8.39 -26.35
N ILE A 107 4.83 8.44 -26.66
CA ILE A 107 5.37 9.39 -27.63
C ILE A 107 6.15 8.59 -28.64
N GLU A 108 5.79 8.76 -29.94
CA GLU A 108 6.47 8.09 -31.03
C GLU A 108 6.57 6.59 -30.81
N ASN A 109 5.45 6.01 -30.34
CA ASN A 109 5.33 4.58 -30.07
C ASN A 109 6.23 4.08 -28.96
N ALA A 110 6.76 4.99 -28.14
CA ALA A 110 7.52 4.64 -26.93
C ALA A 110 6.65 4.90 -25.71
N TYR A 111 6.39 3.86 -24.94
CA TYR A 111 5.57 3.96 -23.74
C TYR A 111 6.48 4.06 -22.52
N THR A 112 6.27 5.08 -21.72
CA THR A 112 7.02 5.22 -20.46
C THR A 112 6.05 5.29 -19.30
N LEU A 113 6.27 4.42 -18.32
CA LEU A 113 5.51 4.45 -17.08
C LEU A 113 6.36 5.13 -16.02
N TYR A 114 5.78 6.13 -15.37
CA TYR A 114 6.44 6.85 -14.28
C TYR A 114 5.83 6.42 -12.97
N VAL A 115 6.67 6.07 -12.01
CA VAL A 115 6.22 5.58 -10.70
C VAL A 115 6.81 6.47 -9.63
N SER A 116 5.93 7.02 -8.80
CA SER A 116 6.33 7.86 -7.67
C SER A 116 5.80 7.21 -6.40
N VAL A 117 6.65 7.10 -5.40
CA VAL A 117 6.29 6.51 -4.10
C VAL A 117 6.57 7.54 -3.02
N THR A 118 5.55 7.86 -2.25
CA THR A 118 5.71 8.77 -1.11
C THR A 118 5.23 8.07 0.15
N THR A 119 5.89 8.41 1.24
CA THR A 119 5.60 7.81 2.54
C THR A 119 5.32 8.91 3.54
N SER A 120 4.27 8.74 4.33
CA SER A 120 3.95 9.69 5.38
C SER A 120 3.56 8.93 6.62
N GLU A 121 3.88 9.51 7.76
CA GLU A 121 3.39 8.97 9.00
C GLU A 121 1.96 9.41 9.20
N ASP A 122 1.33 8.63 9.96
CA ASP A 122 -0.05 8.93 10.23
C ASP A 122 -0.18 10.28 10.87
N GLN A 123 -0.62 11.00 10.58
CA GLN A 123 -0.72 12.05 11.05
C GLN A 123 -1.35 12.91 10.85
N THR A 124 -1.68 12.73 10.87
CA THR A 124 -2.39 13.43 10.92
C THR A 124 -2.04 14.60 10.79
N VAL A 125 -1.61 14.79 10.74
CA VAL A 125 -1.19 15.72 10.68
C VAL A 125 -1.38 16.53 9.95
N VAL A 126 -1.55 16.45 9.63
CA VAL A 126 -1.57 17.02 8.94
C VAL A 126 -2.10 17.96 8.74
N GLU A 127 -2.42 18.20 8.84
CA GLU A 127 -3.00 18.93 8.59
C GLU A 127 -2.60 20.06 8.59
N ASP A 128 -2.48 20.60 8.44
CA ASP A 128 -2.08 21.62 8.34
C ASP A 128 -2.60 22.37 7.78
N PRO A 129 -2.89 22.83 7.91
CA PRO A 129 -3.47 23.43 7.38
C PRO A 129 -3.20 24.57 6.98
N ASN A 130 -3.03 25.05 6.99
CA ASN A 130 -2.82 26.07 6.58
C ASN A 130 -2.24 26.32 5.81
N PRO A 131 -2.26 26.31 5.65
CA PRO A 131 -1.77 26.44 4.97
C PRO A 131 -1.71 27.38 4.45
N VAL A 132 -2.04 27.69 4.37
CA VAL A 132 -2.14 28.43 3.85
C VAL A 132 -1.78 29.26 3.77
N GLY A 133 -1.73 29.28 4.02
CA GLY A 133 -1.48 30.01 3.72
C GLY A 133 -1.32 30.55 3.50
N PRO A 134 -1.30 30.94 3.40
CA PRO A 134 -1.26 31.64 2.99
C PRO A 134 -1.02 32.10 2.65
#